data_89bdbe5eea416a6526f66646095e5645
#
_entry.id   89bdbe5eea416a6526f66646095e5645
#
_cell.length_a   1.000
_cell.length_b   1.000
_cell.length_c   1.000
_cell.angle_alpha   90.00
_cell.angle_beta   90.00
_cell.angle_gamma   90.00
#
_symmetry.space_group_name_H-M   'P 1'
#
loop_
_entity.id
_entity.type
_entity.pdbx_description
1 polymer ?
#
loop_
_entity_poly.entity_id
_entity_poly.type
_entity_poly.pdbx_seq_one_letter_code
_entity_poly.pdbx_strand_id
1 'polypeptide(L)'
;MLILAGERYRQVLAEAIGLGTTESQALSYLEVHGESGQSELARDLGLTSSALTALVDRLERSGVAERFPHPQDRRRSMIRVTEHGATLVVESHDWLDATLERIAPADLELVSTALALIAEDLFARKSSHQAESA
;
A
#
# COMPACT_ATOMS: atom_id res chain seq x y z
N MET A 1 -5.26 5.37 19.78
CA MET A 1 -6.46 4.57 19.47
C MET A 1 -6.62 4.37 17.96
N LEU A 2 -6.66 5.43 17.13
CA LEU A 2 -6.88 5.30 15.66
C LEU A 2 -5.78 4.46 14.97
N ILE A 3 -4.52 4.71 15.27
CA ILE A 3 -3.37 3.98 14.69
C ILE A 3 -3.47 2.48 15.01
N LEU A 4 -3.70 2.13 16.27
CA LEU A 4 -3.85 0.73 16.69
C LEU A 4 -5.07 0.06 16.04
N ALA A 5 -6.17 0.78 15.89
CA ALA A 5 -7.36 0.27 15.21
C ALA A 5 -7.05 0.01 13.71
N GLY A 6 -6.32 0.92 13.06
CA GLY A 6 -5.90 0.76 11.68
C GLY A 6 -4.96 -0.43 11.45
N GLU A 7 -4.01 -0.66 12.36
CA GLU A 7 -3.13 -1.83 12.32
C GLU A 7 -3.90 -3.15 12.48
N ARG A 8 -4.80 -3.22 13.44
CA ARG A 8 -5.67 -4.40 13.63
C ARG A 8 -6.56 -4.65 12.43
N TYR A 9 -7.15 -3.59 11.89
CA TYR A 9 -8.01 -3.70 10.71
C TYR A 9 -7.22 -4.24 9.51
N ARG A 10 -6.01 -3.72 9.26
CA ARG A 10 -5.13 -4.21 8.20
C ARG A 10 -4.80 -5.70 8.35
N GLN A 11 -4.57 -6.16 9.59
CA GLN A 11 -4.30 -7.57 9.85
C GLN A 11 -5.54 -8.43 9.53
N VAL A 12 -6.71 -8.03 9.97
CA VAL A 12 -7.98 -8.74 9.68
C VAL A 12 -8.23 -8.80 8.16
N LEU A 13 -8.00 -7.69 7.44
CA LEU A 13 -8.13 -7.68 5.99
C LEU A 13 -7.14 -8.60 5.30
N ALA A 14 -5.86 -8.54 5.68
CA ALA A 14 -4.84 -9.40 5.12
C ALA A 14 -5.21 -10.88 5.25
N GLU A 15 -5.71 -11.27 6.43
CA GLU A 15 -6.23 -12.62 6.68
C GLU A 15 -7.45 -12.95 5.81
N ALA A 16 -8.40 -12.03 5.68
CA ALA A 16 -9.62 -12.21 4.90
C ALA A 16 -9.37 -12.40 3.40
N ILE A 17 -8.38 -11.68 2.85
CA ILE A 17 -8.00 -11.78 1.44
C ILE A 17 -6.87 -12.80 1.18
N GLY A 18 -6.42 -13.50 2.23
CA GLY A 18 -5.37 -14.53 2.13
C GLY A 18 -3.96 -13.99 1.84
N LEU A 19 -3.72 -12.71 2.14
CA LEU A 19 -2.42 -12.07 2.01
C LEU A 19 -1.78 -11.82 3.38
N GLY A 20 -0.44 -11.81 3.44
CA GLY A 20 0.28 -11.33 4.61
C GLY A 20 0.19 -9.79 4.75
N THR A 21 0.52 -9.27 5.93
CA THR A 21 0.49 -7.83 6.21
C THR A 21 1.40 -7.05 5.27
N THR A 22 2.58 -7.57 4.96
CA THR A 22 3.55 -6.92 4.07
C THR A 22 3.08 -6.95 2.62
N GLU A 23 2.43 -8.05 2.18
CA GLU A 23 1.79 -8.15 0.87
C GLU A 23 0.66 -7.13 0.71
N SER A 24 -0.18 -7.01 1.73
CA SER A 24 -1.27 -6.03 1.75
C SER A 24 -0.74 -4.58 1.71
N GLN A 25 0.36 -4.29 2.40
CA GLN A 25 1.02 -2.97 2.33
C GLN A 25 1.57 -2.66 0.93
N ALA A 26 2.24 -3.64 0.30
CA ALA A 26 2.78 -3.47 -1.04
C ALA A 26 1.68 -3.26 -2.08
N LEU A 27 0.58 -4.00 -1.96
CA LEU A 27 -0.57 -3.87 -2.85
C LEU A 27 -1.21 -2.48 -2.72
N SER A 28 -1.44 -2.00 -1.49
CA SER A 28 -1.96 -0.66 -1.24
C SER A 28 -1.01 0.44 -1.73
N TYR A 29 0.31 0.24 -1.58
CA TYR A 29 1.30 1.18 -2.11
C TYR A 29 1.19 1.29 -3.64
N LEU A 30 1.16 0.15 -4.33
CA LEU A 30 1.07 0.10 -5.79
C LEU A 30 -0.25 0.68 -6.31
N GLU A 31 -1.35 0.51 -5.58
CA GLU A 31 -2.65 1.09 -5.94
C GLU A 31 -2.61 2.62 -5.87
N VAL A 32 -1.97 3.19 -4.85
CA VAL A 32 -1.88 4.64 -4.65
C VAL A 32 -0.87 5.30 -5.58
N HIS A 33 0.31 4.68 -5.76
CA HIS A 33 1.44 5.27 -6.47
C HIS A 33 1.56 4.79 -7.92
N GLY A 34 0.81 3.74 -8.29
CA GLY A 34 0.87 3.13 -9.62
C GLY A 34 2.05 2.18 -9.79
N GLU A 35 2.36 1.91 -11.05
CA GLU A 35 3.46 1.04 -11.45
C GLU A 35 4.80 1.54 -10.91
N SER A 36 5.53 0.67 -10.22
CA SER A 36 6.77 1.03 -9.53
C SER A 36 7.92 0.10 -9.89
N GLY A 37 9.13 0.66 -9.99
CA GLY A 37 10.34 -0.14 -10.14
C GLY A 37 10.64 -0.96 -8.90
N GLN A 38 11.21 -2.15 -9.08
CA GLN A 38 11.52 -3.05 -7.97
C GLN A 38 12.41 -2.41 -6.89
N SER A 39 13.43 -1.64 -7.30
CA SER A 39 14.32 -0.95 -6.35
C SER A 39 13.62 0.20 -5.60
N GLU A 40 12.71 0.90 -6.27
CA GLU A 40 11.90 1.96 -5.69
C GLU A 40 10.95 1.40 -4.64
N LEU A 41 10.21 0.38 -5.01
CA LEU A 41 9.28 -0.29 -4.10
C LEU A 41 9.99 -0.87 -2.87
N ALA A 42 11.19 -1.46 -3.03
CA ALA A 42 12.00 -1.95 -1.92
C ALA A 42 12.36 -0.84 -0.94
N ARG A 43 12.88 0.28 -1.47
CA ARG A 43 13.24 1.44 -0.67
C ARG A 43 12.04 1.99 0.09
N ASP A 44 10.92 2.18 -0.57
CA ASP A 44 9.76 2.86 0.00
C ASP A 44 9.03 1.98 1.02
N LEU A 45 9.08 0.65 0.86
CA LEU A 45 8.59 -0.30 1.85
C LEU A 45 9.60 -0.60 2.97
N GLY A 46 10.86 -0.12 2.85
CA GLY A 46 11.92 -0.40 3.82
C GLY A 46 12.38 -1.86 3.79
N LEU A 47 12.38 -2.49 2.61
CA LEU A 47 12.75 -3.88 2.39
C LEU A 47 14.10 -4.00 1.69
N THR A 48 14.81 -5.09 1.97
CA THR A 48 15.96 -5.49 1.16
C THR A 48 15.51 -5.96 -0.22
N SER A 49 16.41 -5.93 -1.20
CA SER A 49 16.12 -6.43 -2.56
C SER A 49 15.65 -7.89 -2.57
N SER A 50 16.26 -8.73 -1.76
CA SER A 50 15.87 -10.15 -1.63
C SER A 50 14.50 -10.33 -0.97
N ALA A 51 14.21 -9.55 0.08
CA ALA A 51 12.91 -9.57 0.74
C ALA A 51 11.80 -9.10 -0.20
N LEU A 52 12.07 -8.04 -0.99
CA LEU A 52 11.11 -7.59 -1.99
C LEU A 52 10.90 -8.62 -3.09
N THR A 53 11.96 -9.26 -3.60
CA THR A 53 11.83 -10.31 -4.61
C THR A 53 10.89 -11.41 -4.12
N ALA A 54 11.11 -11.92 -2.90
CA ALA A 54 10.25 -12.94 -2.29
C ALA A 54 8.80 -12.44 -2.07
N LEU A 55 8.63 -11.18 -1.71
CA LEU A 55 7.31 -10.55 -1.57
C LEU A 55 6.57 -10.52 -2.91
N VAL A 56 7.21 -10.04 -3.97
CA VAL A 56 6.60 -9.95 -5.29
C VAL A 56 6.28 -11.34 -5.85
N ASP A 57 7.14 -12.34 -5.62
CA ASP A 57 6.85 -13.73 -5.99
C ASP A 57 5.58 -14.27 -5.33
N ARG A 58 5.28 -13.85 -4.09
CA ARG A 58 4.03 -14.21 -3.41
C ARG A 58 2.84 -13.47 -3.99
N LEU A 59 2.97 -12.17 -4.28
CA LEU A 59 1.91 -11.39 -4.93
C LEU A 59 1.55 -11.94 -6.31
N GLU A 60 2.55 -12.36 -7.10
CA GLU A 60 2.31 -13.00 -8.41
C GLU A 60 1.62 -14.35 -8.26
N ARG A 61 2.03 -15.18 -7.31
CA ARG A 61 1.36 -16.46 -7.03
C ARG A 61 -0.10 -16.30 -6.60
N SER A 62 -0.40 -15.22 -5.90
CA SER A 62 -1.78 -14.88 -5.53
C SER A 62 -2.54 -14.19 -6.67
N GLY A 63 -1.89 -13.87 -7.78
CA GLY A 63 -2.50 -13.22 -8.94
C GLY A 63 -2.90 -11.75 -8.70
N VAL A 64 -2.40 -11.11 -7.64
CA VAL A 64 -2.81 -9.74 -7.27
C VAL A 64 -1.85 -8.66 -7.78
N ALA A 65 -0.64 -9.03 -8.16
CA ALA A 65 0.31 -8.16 -8.85
C ALA A 65 1.09 -8.96 -9.90
N GLU A 66 1.73 -8.27 -10.81
CA GLU A 66 2.55 -8.88 -11.85
C GLU A 66 3.80 -8.05 -12.15
N ARG A 67 4.87 -8.74 -12.56
CA ARG A 67 6.07 -8.11 -13.10
C ARG A 67 5.95 -7.92 -14.61
N PHE A 68 6.51 -6.82 -15.09
CA PHE A 68 6.67 -6.57 -16.51
C PHE A 68 7.97 -5.81 -16.78
N PRO A 69 8.54 -5.89 -18.01
CA PRO A 69 9.75 -5.18 -18.36
C PRO A 69 9.52 -3.66 -18.38
N HIS A 70 10.49 -2.89 -17.87
CA HIS A 70 10.43 -1.44 -17.99
C HIS A 70 10.40 -1.02 -19.49
N PRO A 71 9.54 -0.08 -19.89
CA PRO A 71 9.35 0.26 -21.31
C PRO A 71 10.63 0.72 -22.04
N GLN A 72 11.53 1.40 -21.32
CA GLN A 72 12.76 1.97 -21.88
C GLN A 72 14.03 1.17 -21.53
N ASP A 73 13.95 0.23 -20.58
CA ASP A 73 15.09 -0.58 -20.15
C ASP A 73 14.65 -1.98 -19.72
N ARG A 74 14.69 -2.93 -20.64
CA ARG A 74 14.27 -4.32 -20.41
C ARG A 74 15.05 -5.07 -19.34
N ARG A 75 16.17 -4.51 -18.86
CA ARG A 75 16.93 -5.08 -17.73
C ARG A 75 16.29 -4.76 -16.40
N ARG A 76 15.41 -3.77 -16.36
CA ARG A 76 14.68 -3.35 -15.16
C ARG A 76 13.29 -3.98 -15.15
N SER A 77 12.89 -4.43 -13.97
CA SER A 77 11.56 -4.97 -13.73
C SER A 77 10.68 -3.91 -13.06
N MET A 78 9.48 -3.79 -13.58
CA MET A 78 8.39 -2.99 -13.02
C MET A 78 7.36 -3.93 -12.42
N ILE A 79 6.61 -3.43 -11.46
CA ILE A 79 5.56 -4.14 -10.74
C ILE A 79 4.29 -3.31 -10.81
N ARG A 80 3.17 -3.95 -11.10
CA ARG A 80 1.85 -3.33 -11.08
C ARG A 80 0.82 -4.25 -10.44
N VAL A 81 -0.26 -3.65 -9.97
CA VAL A 81 -1.45 -4.36 -9.49
C VAL A 81 -2.19 -4.95 -10.69
N THR A 82 -2.71 -6.17 -10.57
CA THR A 82 -3.62 -6.76 -11.54
C THR A 82 -5.05 -6.27 -11.30
N GLU A 83 -5.96 -6.50 -12.24
CA GLU A 83 -7.39 -6.20 -12.06
C GLU A 83 -7.95 -6.90 -10.82
N HIS A 84 -7.57 -8.15 -10.59
CA HIS A 84 -7.94 -8.89 -9.39
C HIS A 84 -7.41 -8.23 -8.11
N GLY A 85 -6.14 -7.80 -8.10
CA GLY A 85 -5.54 -7.09 -6.98
C GLY A 85 -6.24 -5.77 -6.68
N ALA A 86 -6.56 -4.99 -7.72
CA ALA A 86 -7.29 -3.73 -7.57
C ALA A 86 -8.68 -3.95 -6.97
N THR A 87 -9.41 -4.98 -7.43
CA THR A 87 -10.71 -5.35 -6.85
C THR A 87 -10.60 -5.67 -5.37
N LEU A 88 -9.61 -6.45 -4.95
CA LEU A 88 -9.39 -6.77 -3.54
C LEU A 88 -9.06 -5.54 -2.71
N VAL A 89 -8.28 -4.61 -3.23
CA VAL A 89 -8.00 -3.34 -2.52
C VAL A 89 -9.27 -2.53 -2.33
N VAL A 90 -10.08 -2.38 -3.37
CA VAL A 90 -11.37 -1.65 -3.30
C VAL A 90 -12.28 -2.30 -2.27
N GLU A 91 -12.54 -3.60 -2.37
CA GLU A 91 -13.38 -4.34 -1.42
C GLU A 91 -12.88 -4.22 0.03
N SER A 92 -11.56 -4.12 0.20
CA SER A 92 -10.97 -3.93 1.52
C SER A 92 -11.25 -2.57 2.14
N HIS A 93 -11.72 -1.59 1.37
CA HIS A 93 -12.03 -0.24 1.82
C HIS A 93 -13.54 0.07 1.95
N ASP A 94 -14.43 -0.88 1.65
CA ASP A 94 -15.90 -0.69 1.73
C ASP A 94 -16.36 -0.18 3.10
N TRP A 95 -15.67 -0.58 4.17
CA TRP A 95 -15.97 -0.07 5.52
C TRP A 95 -15.71 1.42 5.65
N LEU A 96 -14.74 1.97 4.91
CA LEU A 96 -14.42 3.40 4.95
C LEU A 96 -15.56 4.20 4.35
N ASP A 97 -16.12 3.75 3.24
CA ASP A 97 -17.27 4.37 2.60
C ASP A 97 -18.47 4.40 3.56
N ALA A 98 -18.79 3.27 4.18
CA ALA A 98 -19.84 3.19 5.19
C ALA A 98 -19.56 4.08 6.43
N THR A 99 -18.29 4.34 6.74
CA THR A 99 -17.92 5.26 7.83
C THR A 99 -18.07 6.70 7.39
N LEU A 100 -17.64 7.03 6.17
CA LEU A 100 -17.74 8.38 5.60
C LEU A 100 -19.20 8.83 5.41
N GLU A 101 -20.10 7.91 5.05
CA GLU A 101 -21.55 8.18 4.96
C GLU A 101 -22.16 8.65 6.29
N ARG A 102 -21.52 8.37 7.43
CA ARG A 102 -21.95 8.84 8.77
C ARG A 102 -21.47 10.24 9.11
N ILE A 103 -20.61 10.82 8.29
CA ILE A 103 -20.09 12.18 8.44
C ILE A 103 -21.01 13.12 7.67
N ALA A 104 -21.39 14.24 8.28
CA ALA A 104 -22.18 15.25 7.58
C ALA A 104 -21.44 15.74 6.33
N PRO A 105 -22.10 15.89 5.17
CA PRO A 105 -21.45 16.33 3.94
C PRO A 105 -20.67 17.64 4.06
N ALA A 106 -21.11 18.55 4.93
CA ALA A 106 -20.42 19.82 5.20
C ALA A 106 -19.08 19.64 5.92
N ASP A 107 -18.86 18.51 6.61
CA ASP A 107 -17.64 18.22 7.38
C ASP A 107 -16.65 17.34 6.62
N LEU A 108 -17.05 16.74 5.50
CA LEU A 108 -16.20 15.80 4.73
C LEU A 108 -14.93 16.47 4.23
N GLU A 109 -15.00 17.72 3.76
CA GLU A 109 -13.81 18.45 3.27
C GLU A 109 -12.80 18.68 4.41
N LEU A 110 -13.28 19.07 5.59
CA LEU A 110 -12.45 19.27 6.77
C LEU A 110 -11.80 17.95 7.21
N VAL A 111 -12.56 16.86 7.26
CA VAL A 111 -12.07 15.53 7.63
C VAL A 111 -11.04 15.05 6.61
N SER A 112 -11.30 15.18 5.32
CA SER A 112 -10.35 14.81 4.25
C SER A 112 -9.04 15.58 4.38
N THR A 113 -9.10 16.89 4.57
CA THR A 113 -7.92 17.74 4.76
C THR A 113 -7.11 17.32 6.00
N ALA A 114 -7.79 17.08 7.12
CA ALA A 114 -7.13 16.67 8.35
C ALA A 114 -6.44 15.30 8.20
N LEU A 115 -7.08 14.33 7.54
CA LEU A 115 -6.49 13.02 7.28
C LEU A 115 -5.28 13.11 6.32
N ALA A 116 -5.35 13.96 5.30
CA ALA A 116 -4.24 14.19 4.39
C ALA A 116 -3.01 14.77 5.12
N LEU A 117 -3.20 15.79 5.95
CA LEU A 117 -2.13 16.39 6.77
C LEU A 117 -1.49 15.37 7.72
N ILE A 118 -2.30 14.53 8.37
CA ILE A 118 -1.79 13.47 9.26
C ILE A 118 -0.97 12.46 8.46
N ALA A 119 -1.44 12.06 7.28
CA ALA A 119 -0.73 11.11 6.42
C ALA A 119 0.61 11.69 5.95
N GLU A 120 0.65 12.93 5.49
CA GLU A 120 1.87 13.62 5.06
C GLU A 120 2.91 13.69 6.20
N ASP A 121 2.49 14.07 7.41
CA ASP A 121 3.39 14.15 8.56
C ASP A 121 3.95 12.76 8.97
N LEU A 122 3.14 11.72 8.92
CA LEU A 122 3.58 10.36 9.18
C LEU A 122 4.61 9.85 8.15
N PHE A 123 4.39 10.15 6.86
CA PHE A 123 5.34 9.80 5.81
C PHE A 123 6.67 10.58 5.94
N ALA A 124 6.62 11.87 6.26
CA ALA A 124 7.80 12.69 6.47
C ALA A 124 8.67 12.18 7.63
N ARG A 125 8.06 11.78 8.75
CA ARG A 125 8.75 11.20 9.91
C ARG A 125 9.43 9.87 9.60
N LYS A 126 8.81 9.02 8.77
CA LYS A 126 9.41 7.76 8.33
C LYS A 126 10.73 8.02 7.59
N SER A 127 10.74 9.00 6.69
CA SER A 127 11.93 9.34 5.90
C SER A 127 13.08 9.87 6.76
N SER A 128 12.79 10.64 7.80
CA SER A 128 13.79 11.19 8.73
C SER A 128 14.47 10.09 9.57
N HIS A 129 13.72 9.13 10.08
CA HIS A 129 14.28 8.02 10.86
C HIS A 129 15.14 7.06 10.02
N GLN A 130 14.83 6.90 8.74
CA GLN A 130 15.66 6.08 7.84
C GLN A 130 16.99 6.76 7.49
N ALA A 131 17.01 8.10 7.42
CA ALA A 131 18.23 8.87 7.15
C ALA A 131 19.19 8.90 8.35
N GLU A 132 18.70 8.81 9.58
CA GLU A 132 19.51 8.77 10.80
C GLU A 132 20.09 7.38 11.11
N SER A 133 19.57 6.33 10.47
CA SER A 133 19.98 4.93 10.69
C SER A 133 20.92 4.38 9.60
N ALA A 134 21.28 5.17 8.61
CA ALA A 134 22.17 4.85 7.49
C ALA A 134 23.53 5.55 7.62
#